data_03021a6559333777322bd9182a3395b0
#
_entry.id   03021a6559333777322bd9182a3395b0
#
_cell.length_a   1.000
_cell.length_b   1.000
_cell.length_c   1.000
_cell.angle_alpha   90.00
_cell.angle_beta   90.00
_cell.angle_gamma   90.00
#
_symmetry.space_group_name_H-M   'P 1'
#
loop_
_entity.id
_entity.type
_entity.pdbx_description
1 polymer ?
#
loop_
_entity_poly.entity_id
_entity_poly.type
_entity_poly.pdbx_seq_one_letter_code
_entity_poly.pdbx_strand_id
1 'polypeptide(L)'
;RLVGSEMCIRDSSERLAQKYGRTVAEVEEMQRNIAEMAKAEGIEFNWEGANSGNTFNAHRLIHLAQSKGLGNEAQEAFFYSYMTQGLAIGERETLEDVAARIGLNPVEVDDLLDSEEYADFVKFDQEVAHEQLKVTGVPFFVFDQRVALAGAQPKEVFLQVFEKALDTSTNSQAAQCSPETCDTPDQAK
;
A
#
# COMPACT_ATOMS: atom_id res chain seq x y z
N ARG A 1 24.97 7.81 -17.05
CA ARG A 1 23.94 7.61 -18.08
C ARG A 1 22.62 7.96 -17.43
N LEU A 2 22.15 9.16 -17.69
CA LEU A 2 20.80 9.60 -17.39
C LEU A 2 19.85 8.78 -18.27
N VAL A 3 19.18 7.79 -17.71
CA VAL A 3 18.01 7.19 -18.34
C VAL A 3 16.85 8.11 -17.93
N GLY A 4 16.34 8.86 -18.90
CA GLY A 4 15.50 10.01 -18.66
C GLY A 4 14.17 9.65 -18.01
N SER A 5 13.72 10.54 -17.15
CA SER A 5 12.42 10.57 -16.47
C SER A 5 11.21 10.41 -17.39
N GLU A 6 11.33 10.75 -18.66
CA GLU A 6 10.24 10.63 -19.64
C GLU A 6 9.88 9.16 -20.00
N MET A 7 10.81 8.22 -19.84
CA MET A 7 10.56 6.81 -20.17
C MET A 7 9.73 6.10 -19.10
N CYS A 8 9.78 6.56 -17.84
CA CYS A 8 9.05 5.96 -16.73
C CYS A 8 7.55 6.33 -16.72
N ILE A 9 7.19 7.55 -17.12
CA ILE A 9 5.80 8.05 -17.12
C ILE A 9 4.95 7.30 -18.15
N ARG A 10 5.44 7.20 -19.39
CA ARG A 10 4.76 6.45 -20.45
C ARG A 10 4.58 4.98 -20.08
N ASP A 11 5.62 4.37 -19.50
CA ASP A 11 5.61 2.96 -19.15
C ASP A 11 4.53 2.64 -18.08
N SER A 12 4.29 3.50 -17.10
CA SER A 12 3.27 3.28 -16.07
C SER A 12 1.84 3.43 -16.59
N SER A 13 1.54 4.47 -17.38
CA SER A 13 0.21 4.68 -17.96
C SER A 13 -0.10 3.62 -19.05
N GLU A 14 0.88 3.23 -19.84
CA GLU A 14 0.73 2.15 -20.83
C GLU A 14 0.47 0.79 -20.14
N ARG A 15 1.18 0.46 -19.07
CA ARG A 15 0.96 -0.77 -18.29
C ARG A 15 -0.42 -0.79 -17.64
N LEU A 16 -0.87 0.33 -17.09
CA LEU A 16 -2.22 0.46 -16.52
C LEU A 16 -3.28 0.34 -17.60
N ALA A 17 -3.08 0.97 -18.75
CA ALA A 17 -3.97 0.87 -19.90
C ALA A 17 -4.13 -0.59 -20.35
N GLN A 18 -3.03 -1.30 -20.48
CA GLN A 18 -3.03 -2.73 -20.82
C GLN A 18 -3.73 -3.57 -19.73
N LYS A 19 -3.42 -3.33 -18.45
CA LYS A 19 -4.01 -4.06 -17.31
C LYS A 19 -5.52 -3.90 -17.22
N TYR A 20 -6.04 -2.70 -17.50
CA TYR A 20 -7.47 -2.40 -17.39
C TYR A 20 -8.23 -2.46 -18.72
N GLY A 21 -7.55 -2.78 -19.83
CA GLY A 21 -8.16 -2.82 -21.16
C GLY A 21 -8.67 -1.45 -21.63
N ARG A 22 -7.98 -0.39 -21.25
CA ARG A 22 -8.33 1.00 -21.56
C ARG A 22 -7.28 1.67 -22.43
N THR A 23 -7.61 2.82 -22.97
CA THR A 23 -6.63 3.68 -23.68
C THR A 23 -5.75 4.42 -22.67
N VAL A 24 -4.56 4.83 -23.08
CA VAL A 24 -3.66 5.65 -22.25
C VAL A 24 -4.34 6.94 -21.82
N ALA A 25 -5.06 7.60 -22.72
CA ALA A 25 -5.78 8.84 -22.41
C ALA A 25 -6.85 8.67 -21.32
N GLU A 26 -7.61 7.57 -21.34
CA GLU A 26 -8.58 7.25 -20.29
C GLU A 26 -7.91 6.99 -18.94
N VAL A 27 -6.75 6.33 -18.94
CA VAL A 27 -5.97 6.10 -17.71
C VAL A 27 -5.43 7.40 -17.15
N GLU A 28 -4.89 8.28 -17.98
CA GLU A 28 -4.41 9.60 -17.55
C GLU A 28 -5.54 10.48 -16.99
N GLU A 29 -6.73 10.41 -17.57
CA GLU A 29 -7.92 11.08 -17.02
C GLU A 29 -8.31 10.52 -15.66
N MET A 30 -8.29 9.20 -15.50
CA MET A 30 -8.53 8.57 -14.19
C MET A 30 -7.49 9.00 -13.15
N GLN A 31 -6.22 9.07 -13.52
CA GLN A 31 -5.14 9.51 -12.61
C GLN A 31 -5.30 10.98 -12.23
N ARG A 32 -5.68 11.86 -13.17
CA ARG A 32 -6.01 13.27 -12.87
C ARG A 32 -7.17 13.39 -11.88
N ASN A 33 -8.24 12.63 -12.09
CA ASN A 33 -9.39 12.64 -11.18
C ASN A 33 -8.99 12.20 -9.76
N ILE A 34 -8.12 11.17 -9.64
CA ILE A 34 -7.58 10.75 -8.34
C ILE A 34 -6.73 11.85 -7.70
N ALA A 35 -5.89 12.54 -8.49
CA ALA A 35 -5.08 13.64 -7.99
C ALA A 35 -5.92 14.83 -7.53
N GLU A 36 -7.02 15.15 -8.21
CA GLU A 36 -7.96 16.18 -7.78
C GLU A 36 -8.69 15.81 -6.48
N MET A 37 -9.11 14.55 -6.36
CA MET A 37 -9.71 14.05 -5.11
C MET A 37 -8.70 14.10 -3.94
N ALA A 38 -7.46 13.66 -4.17
CA ALA A 38 -6.39 13.73 -3.18
C ALA A 38 -6.12 15.17 -2.74
N LYS A 39 -6.08 16.11 -3.69
CA LYS A 39 -5.90 17.54 -3.43
C LYS A 39 -7.03 18.13 -2.58
N ALA A 40 -8.25 17.69 -2.78
CA ALA A 40 -9.40 18.13 -1.96
C ALA A 40 -9.26 17.70 -0.49
N GLU A 41 -8.55 16.60 -0.24
CA GLU A 41 -8.20 16.09 1.11
C GLU A 41 -6.83 16.60 1.61
N GLY A 42 -6.20 17.56 0.90
CA GLY A 42 -4.92 18.14 1.28
C GLY A 42 -3.70 17.25 0.97
N ILE A 43 -3.87 16.23 0.13
CA ILE A 43 -2.80 15.31 -0.28
C ILE A 43 -2.30 15.72 -1.67
N GLU A 44 -1.01 15.96 -1.80
CA GLU A 44 -0.36 16.22 -3.07
C GLU A 44 0.04 14.90 -3.74
N PHE A 45 -0.65 14.54 -4.83
CA PHE A 45 -0.42 13.32 -5.56
C PHE A 45 0.19 13.58 -6.93
N ASN A 46 1.48 13.30 -7.07
CA ASN A 46 2.27 13.44 -8.30
C ASN A 46 2.26 12.13 -9.10
N TRP A 47 1.14 11.84 -9.78
CA TRP A 47 1.02 10.63 -10.57
C TRP A 47 1.93 10.64 -11.82
N GLU A 48 2.25 11.82 -12.35
CA GLU A 48 3.13 11.97 -13.52
C GLU A 48 4.59 11.61 -13.20
N GLY A 49 5.02 11.88 -11.96
CA GLY A 49 6.37 11.56 -11.49
C GLY A 49 6.51 10.14 -10.93
N ALA A 50 5.43 9.38 -10.78
CA ALA A 50 5.46 8.10 -10.10
C ALA A 50 6.34 7.07 -10.81
N ASN A 51 7.41 6.63 -10.15
CA ASN A 51 8.34 5.62 -10.60
C ASN A 51 8.00 4.26 -10.01
N SER A 52 7.39 3.38 -10.82
CA SER A 52 7.09 2.02 -10.38
C SER A 52 8.35 1.14 -10.41
N GLY A 53 8.55 0.38 -9.34
CA GLY A 53 9.70 -0.52 -9.19
C GLY A 53 9.39 -1.67 -8.24
N ASN A 54 10.42 -2.46 -7.93
CA ASN A 54 10.32 -3.51 -6.93
C ASN A 54 10.40 -2.89 -5.52
N THR A 55 9.32 -3.00 -4.76
CA THR A 55 9.22 -2.42 -3.40
C THR A 55 9.65 -3.38 -2.29
N PHE A 56 10.22 -4.54 -2.62
CA PHE A 56 10.58 -5.56 -1.64
C PHE A 56 11.52 -5.02 -0.55
N ASN A 57 12.57 -4.30 -0.95
CA ASN A 57 13.51 -3.70 0.01
C ASN A 57 12.89 -2.56 0.82
N ALA A 58 11.93 -1.80 0.25
CA ALA A 58 11.19 -0.80 1.02
C ALA A 58 10.39 -1.47 2.16
N HIS A 59 9.74 -2.60 1.91
CA HIS A 59 9.04 -3.36 2.96
C HIS A 59 10.02 -3.92 4.01
N ARG A 60 11.20 -4.41 3.62
CA ARG A 60 12.24 -4.84 4.58
C ARG A 60 12.68 -3.68 5.47
N LEU A 61 12.85 -2.49 4.89
CA LEU A 61 13.21 -1.28 5.64
C LEU A 61 12.10 -0.85 6.62
N ILE A 62 10.82 -1.01 6.23
CA ILE A 62 9.69 -0.78 7.14
C ILE A 62 9.75 -1.73 8.34
N HIS A 63 10.07 -3.01 8.15
CA HIS A 63 10.24 -3.96 9.25
C HIS A 63 11.41 -3.57 10.17
N LEU A 64 12.55 -3.14 9.63
CA LEU A 64 13.63 -2.59 10.44
C LEU A 64 13.15 -1.37 11.25
N ALA A 65 12.46 -0.42 10.61
CA ALA A 65 11.92 0.75 11.29
C ALA A 65 10.92 0.36 12.39
N GLN A 66 10.04 -0.61 12.14
CA GLN A 66 9.11 -1.14 13.15
C GLN A 66 9.83 -1.70 14.36
N SER A 67 10.94 -2.42 14.18
CA SER A 67 11.75 -2.94 15.29
C SER A 67 12.36 -1.85 16.17
N LYS A 68 12.48 -0.63 15.64
CA LYS A 68 12.96 0.58 16.33
C LYS A 68 11.83 1.48 16.84
N GLY A 69 10.56 1.10 16.65
CA GLY A 69 9.41 1.92 16.99
C GLY A 69 9.12 3.08 16.01
N LEU A 70 9.71 3.05 14.82
CA LEU A 70 9.60 4.07 13.76
C LEU A 70 8.77 3.60 12.56
N GLY A 71 7.91 2.59 12.75
CA GLY A 71 7.15 1.98 11.63
C GLY A 71 6.19 2.94 10.95
N ASN A 72 5.49 3.79 11.70
CA ASN A 72 4.56 4.78 11.13
C ASN A 72 5.33 5.86 10.36
N GLU A 73 6.41 6.36 10.93
CA GLU A 73 7.28 7.35 10.30
C GLU A 73 7.86 6.84 8.98
N ALA A 74 8.24 5.56 8.94
CA ALA A 74 8.73 4.92 7.72
C ALA A 74 7.63 4.83 6.65
N GLN A 75 6.43 4.41 6.99
CA GLN A 75 5.31 4.33 6.05
C GLN A 75 4.97 5.71 5.48
N GLU A 76 4.83 6.73 6.32
CA GLU A 76 4.58 8.10 5.89
C GLU A 76 5.69 8.64 4.99
N ALA A 77 6.96 8.39 5.33
CA ALA A 77 8.11 8.81 4.52
C ALA A 77 8.11 8.12 3.14
N PHE A 78 7.76 6.83 3.07
CA PHE A 78 7.64 6.12 1.79
C PHE A 78 6.44 6.61 0.97
N PHE A 79 5.29 6.87 1.58
CA PHE A 79 4.14 7.44 0.88
C PHE A 79 4.47 8.82 0.31
N TYR A 80 5.10 9.68 1.10
CA TYR A 80 5.53 11.00 0.64
C TYR A 80 6.55 10.90 -0.50
N SER A 81 7.57 10.05 -0.36
CA SER A 81 8.60 9.86 -1.38
C SER A 81 8.03 9.34 -2.70
N TYR A 82 7.11 8.38 -2.64
CA TYR A 82 6.51 7.78 -3.83
C TYR A 82 5.39 8.63 -4.43
N MET A 83 4.40 9.00 -3.60
CA MET A 83 3.17 9.66 -4.09
C MET A 83 3.35 11.14 -4.38
N THR A 84 4.15 11.86 -3.58
CA THR A 84 4.33 13.30 -3.71
C THR A 84 5.60 13.65 -4.49
N GLN A 85 6.72 13.03 -4.14
CA GLN A 85 7.99 13.32 -4.79
C GLN A 85 8.23 12.52 -6.08
N GLY A 86 7.48 11.42 -6.30
CA GLY A 86 7.65 10.56 -7.48
C GLY A 86 8.97 9.76 -7.50
N LEU A 87 9.58 9.54 -6.32
CA LEU A 87 10.86 8.84 -6.23
C LEU A 87 10.71 7.34 -6.45
N ALA A 88 11.74 6.73 -7.01
CA ALA A 88 11.81 5.29 -7.21
C ALA A 88 12.16 4.58 -5.89
N ILE A 89 11.17 4.23 -5.08
CA ILE A 89 11.34 3.61 -3.75
C ILE A 89 11.92 2.18 -3.78
N GLY A 90 12.23 1.65 -4.94
CA GLY A 90 12.98 0.40 -5.11
C GLY A 90 14.50 0.61 -5.23
N GLU A 91 14.95 1.84 -5.44
CA GLU A 91 16.35 2.17 -5.63
C GLU A 91 17.05 2.40 -4.29
N ARG A 92 18.31 1.91 -4.18
CA ARG A 92 19.10 1.97 -2.94
C ARG A 92 19.22 3.40 -2.41
N GLU A 93 19.57 4.36 -3.27
CA GLU A 93 19.72 5.77 -2.90
C GLU A 93 18.45 6.34 -2.26
N THR A 94 17.28 6.05 -2.82
CA THR A 94 16.01 6.49 -2.26
C THR A 94 15.71 5.82 -0.92
N LEU A 95 16.05 4.54 -0.77
CA LEU A 95 15.88 3.82 0.49
C LEU A 95 16.76 4.39 1.61
N GLU A 96 18.01 4.68 1.31
CA GLU A 96 18.97 5.33 2.22
C GLU A 96 18.49 6.73 2.63
N ASP A 97 18.00 7.53 1.67
CA ASP A 97 17.44 8.86 1.94
C ASP A 97 16.19 8.81 2.84
N VAL A 98 15.27 7.88 2.59
CA VAL A 98 14.09 7.68 3.44
C VAL A 98 14.52 7.28 4.85
N ALA A 99 15.45 6.32 4.97
CA ALA A 99 15.98 5.86 6.25
C ALA A 99 16.63 7.00 7.05
N ALA A 100 17.42 7.83 6.39
CA ALA A 100 18.07 8.99 7.02
C ALA A 100 17.04 10.01 7.55
N ARG A 101 15.97 10.29 6.79
CA ARG A 101 14.90 11.22 7.21
C ARG A 101 14.20 10.78 8.49
N ILE A 102 14.02 9.49 8.70
CA ILE A 102 13.37 8.95 9.90
C ILE A 102 14.33 8.62 11.02
N GLY A 103 15.64 8.86 10.81
CA GLY A 103 16.68 8.71 11.84
C GLY A 103 17.15 7.27 12.07
N LEU A 104 17.03 6.40 11.08
CA LEU A 104 17.66 5.06 11.13
C LEU A 104 19.17 5.16 11.04
N ASN A 105 19.86 4.20 11.66
CA ASN A 105 21.30 4.12 11.60
C ASN A 105 21.77 3.70 10.20
N PRO A 106 22.61 4.49 9.51
CA PRO A 106 23.05 4.17 8.14
C PRO A 106 23.74 2.81 8.02
N VAL A 107 24.50 2.39 9.04
CA VAL A 107 25.19 1.08 9.03
C VAL A 107 24.15 -0.06 9.05
N GLU A 108 23.12 0.03 9.88
CA GLU A 108 22.06 -0.97 9.94
C GLU A 108 21.26 -1.03 8.62
N VAL A 109 21.09 0.10 7.94
CA VAL A 109 20.43 0.18 6.63
C VAL A 109 21.28 -0.46 5.55
N ASP A 110 22.60 -0.19 5.53
CA ASP A 110 23.53 -0.81 4.60
C ASP A 110 23.59 -2.34 4.80
N ASP A 111 23.70 -2.79 6.05
CA ASP A 111 23.72 -4.20 6.41
C ASP A 111 22.42 -4.90 5.97
N LEU A 112 21.26 -4.24 6.15
CA LEU A 112 19.98 -4.75 5.68
C LEU A 112 19.98 -4.88 4.15
N LEU A 113 20.38 -3.83 3.42
CA LEU A 113 20.32 -3.83 1.96
C LEU A 113 21.30 -4.84 1.33
N ASP A 114 22.39 -5.14 2.00
CA ASP A 114 23.42 -6.10 1.55
C ASP A 114 23.18 -7.55 2.03
N SER A 115 22.11 -7.78 2.79
CA SER A 115 21.74 -9.10 3.33
C SER A 115 20.32 -9.51 2.90
N GLU A 116 19.82 -10.61 3.46
CA GLU A 116 18.41 -11.06 3.36
C GLU A 116 17.61 -10.75 4.66
N GLU A 117 18.13 -9.88 5.53
CA GLU A 117 17.47 -9.53 6.78
C GLU A 117 16.05 -9.00 6.52
N TYR A 118 15.07 -9.41 7.32
CA TYR A 118 13.63 -9.15 7.17
C TYR A 118 12.97 -9.68 5.88
N ALA A 119 13.68 -10.39 5.00
CA ALA A 119 13.09 -10.95 3.78
C ALA A 119 11.93 -11.93 4.08
N ASP A 120 12.09 -12.76 5.10
CA ASP A 120 11.09 -13.75 5.48
C ASP A 120 9.85 -13.11 6.12
N PHE A 121 9.99 -11.97 6.80
CA PHE A 121 8.86 -11.20 7.31
C PHE A 121 8.00 -10.65 6.16
N VAL A 122 8.63 -10.07 5.14
CA VAL A 122 7.92 -9.57 3.94
C VAL A 122 7.20 -10.71 3.21
N LYS A 123 7.85 -11.87 3.05
CA LYS A 123 7.22 -13.06 2.44
C LYS A 123 6.05 -13.56 3.27
N PHE A 124 6.18 -13.58 4.59
CA PHE A 124 5.11 -13.97 5.50
C PHE A 124 3.91 -13.02 5.40
N ASP A 125 4.13 -11.69 5.36
CA ASP A 125 3.06 -10.71 5.17
C ASP A 125 2.31 -10.93 3.85
N GLN A 126 3.05 -11.24 2.77
CA GLN A 126 2.46 -11.58 1.47
C GLN A 126 1.64 -12.87 1.55
N GLU A 127 2.14 -13.90 2.22
CA GLU A 127 1.44 -15.16 2.41
C GLU A 127 0.15 -14.96 3.21
N VAL A 128 0.20 -14.20 4.31
CA VAL A 128 -0.99 -13.86 5.11
C VAL A 128 -2.02 -13.14 4.24
N ALA A 129 -1.60 -12.14 3.47
CA ALA A 129 -2.52 -11.40 2.62
C ALA A 129 -3.16 -12.28 1.55
N HIS A 130 -2.38 -13.10 0.84
CA HIS A 130 -2.87 -13.89 -0.29
C HIS A 130 -3.53 -15.21 0.13
N GLU A 131 -2.93 -15.94 1.08
CA GLU A 131 -3.36 -17.29 1.40
C GLU A 131 -4.38 -17.33 2.55
N GLN A 132 -4.19 -16.50 3.57
CA GLN A 132 -5.08 -16.51 4.74
C GLN A 132 -6.26 -15.56 4.56
N LEU A 133 -6.00 -14.30 4.16
CA LEU A 133 -7.02 -13.26 4.02
C LEU A 133 -7.65 -13.23 2.62
N LYS A 134 -7.09 -13.97 1.65
CA LYS A 134 -7.56 -14.02 0.24
C LYS A 134 -7.75 -12.63 -0.37
N VAL A 135 -6.84 -11.70 -0.06
CA VAL A 135 -6.88 -10.33 -0.59
C VAL A 135 -6.71 -10.35 -2.10
N THR A 136 -7.73 -9.95 -2.84
CA THR A 136 -7.73 -9.86 -4.30
C THR A 136 -7.55 -8.44 -4.82
N GLY A 137 -7.60 -7.45 -3.92
CA GLY A 137 -7.46 -6.03 -4.26
C GLY A 137 -7.27 -5.16 -3.03
N VAL A 138 -6.87 -3.92 -3.26
CA VAL A 138 -6.62 -2.92 -2.23
C VAL A 138 -7.50 -1.68 -2.46
N PRO A 139 -7.82 -0.91 -1.38
CA PRO A 139 -7.47 -1.16 0.02
C PRO A 139 -8.22 -2.36 0.62
N PHE A 140 -7.63 -3.00 1.62
CA PHE A 140 -8.23 -4.09 2.38
C PHE A 140 -7.96 -3.86 3.86
N PHE A 141 -9.00 -3.92 4.68
CA PHE A 141 -8.94 -3.60 6.11
C PHE A 141 -9.37 -4.80 6.94
N VAL A 142 -8.67 -5.06 8.02
CA VAL A 142 -9.03 -6.08 9.03
C VAL A 142 -9.12 -5.39 10.39
N PHE A 143 -10.25 -5.55 11.06
CA PHE A 143 -10.55 -4.95 12.36
C PHE A 143 -10.59 -6.05 13.41
N ASP A 144 -9.70 -5.94 14.40
CA ASP A 144 -9.60 -6.85 15.55
C ASP A 144 -9.56 -8.35 15.15
N GLN A 145 -8.96 -8.66 13.98
CA GLN A 145 -8.88 -10.00 13.39
C GLN A 145 -10.24 -10.72 13.24
N ARG A 146 -11.35 -10.00 13.27
CA ARG A 146 -12.72 -10.54 13.26
C ARG A 146 -13.55 -10.07 12.08
N VAL A 147 -13.36 -8.85 11.65
CA VAL A 147 -14.16 -8.27 10.57
C VAL A 147 -13.24 -7.73 9.50
N ALA A 148 -13.51 -8.06 8.25
CA ALA A 148 -12.77 -7.56 7.11
C ALA A 148 -13.64 -6.65 6.23
N LEU A 149 -13.01 -5.66 5.59
CA LEU A 149 -13.63 -4.72 4.66
C LEU A 149 -12.74 -4.57 3.44
N ALA A 150 -13.28 -4.86 2.28
CA ALA A 150 -12.57 -4.72 1.00
C ALA A 150 -13.02 -3.46 0.26
N GLY A 151 -12.05 -2.78 -0.37
CA GLY A 151 -12.27 -1.59 -1.16
C GLY A 151 -12.41 -0.30 -0.35
N ALA A 152 -12.33 0.83 -1.06
CA ALA A 152 -12.58 2.16 -0.51
C ALA A 152 -14.10 2.37 -0.38
N GLN A 153 -14.65 2.02 0.78
CA GLN A 153 -16.08 2.11 1.07
C GLN A 153 -16.45 3.50 1.61
N PRO A 154 -17.74 3.90 1.52
CA PRO A 154 -18.25 5.11 2.17
C PRO A 154 -18.04 5.08 3.69
N LYS A 155 -17.92 6.27 4.30
CA LYS A 155 -17.70 6.45 5.74
C LYS A 155 -18.71 5.69 6.61
N GLU A 156 -19.96 5.66 6.18
CA GLU A 156 -21.06 5.00 6.88
C GLU A 156 -20.83 3.49 7.03
N VAL A 157 -20.22 2.88 6.02
CA VAL A 157 -19.86 1.44 6.05
C VAL A 157 -18.74 1.20 7.07
N PHE A 158 -17.73 2.06 7.11
CA PHE A 158 -16.68 1.98 8.14
C PHE A 158 -17.25 2.08 9.55
N LEU A 159 -18.18 3.01 9.80
CA LEU A 159 -18.83 3.16 11.10
C LEU A 159 -19.57 1.88 11.52
N GLN A 160 -20.33 1.26 10.62
CA GLN A 160 -21.01 -0.01 10.90
C GLN A 160 -20.02 -1.14 11.19
N VAL A 161 -18.88 -1.18 10.49
CA VAL A 161 -17.83 -2.18 10.72
C VAL A 161 -17.16 -1.96 12.07
N PHE A 162 -16.90 -0.71 12.47
CA PHE A 162 -16.38 -0.39 13.80
C PHE A 162 -17.33 -0.80 14.91
N GLU A 163 -18.63 -0.54 14.77
CA GLU A 163 -19.64 -0.99 15.75
C GLU A 163 -19.62 -2.52 15.90
N LYS A 164 -19.57 -3.26 14.78
CA LYS A 164 -19.46 -4.72 14.81
C LYS A 164 -18.16 -5.22 15.46
N ALA A 165 -17.04 -4.55 15.19
CA ALA A 165 -15.75 -4.92 15.73
C ALA A 165 -15.69 -4.64 17.25
N LEU A 166 -16.34 -3.58 17.72
CA LEU A 166 -16.41 -3.17 19.12
C LEU A 166 -17.48 -3.93 19.93
N ASP A 167 -18.48 -4.53 19.26
CA ASP A 167 -19.51 -5.30 19.94
C ASP A 167 -18.95 -6.61 20.51
N THR A 168 -18.64 -6.56 21.81
CA THR A 168 -18.10 -7.70 22.56
C THR A 168 -19.19 -8.68 23.01
N SER A 169 -20.47 -8.40 22.77
CA SER A 169 -21.61 -9.22 23.23
C SER A 169 -21.76 -10.53 22.44
N THR A 170 -21.11 -10.67 21.29
CA THR A 170 -21.08 -11.90 20.48
C THR A 170 -19.87 -12.78 20.78
N ASN A 171 -19.37 -12.76 22.00
CA ASN A 171 -18.28 -13.65 22.41
C ASN A 171 -18.82 -15.06 22.69
N SER A 172 -18.41 -16.02 21.89
CA SER A 172 -18.12 -17.43 22.18
C SER A 172 -18.49 -18.37 21.03
N GLN A 173 -18.07 -18.04 19.80
CA GLN A 173 -17.78 -19.11 18.83
C GLN A 173 -16.78 -18.57 17.82
N ALA A 174 -15.55 -19.12 17.83
CA ALA A 174 -14.61 -18.92 16.75
C ALA A 174 -15.29 -19.37 15.45
N ALA A 175 -15.89 -18.43 14.74
CA ALA A 175 -16.38 -18.64 13.40
C ALA A 175 -15.16 -18.70 12.49
N GLN A 176 -14.81 -19.92 12.10
CA GLN A 176 -13.99 -20.14 10.93
C GLN A 176 -14.66 -19.38 9.78
N CYS A 177 -14.01 -18.32 9.30
CA CYS A 177 -14.43 -17.66 8.08
C CYS A 177 -14.24 -18.65 6.92
N SER A 178 -15.32 -19.32 6.54
CA SER A 178 -15.35 -20.03 5.26
C SER A 178 -15.59 -19.00 4.14
N PRO A 179 -15.00 -19.17 2.95
CA PRO A 179 -15.08 -18.20 1.85
C PRO A 179 -16.50 -17.95 1.29
N GLU A 180 -17.50 -18.61 1.79
CA GLU A 180 -18.87 -18.59 1.26
C GLU A 180 -19.84 -17.60 1.95
N THR A 181 -19.39 -16.85 2.98
CA THR A 181 -20.28 -15.95 3.75
C THR A 181 -19.86 -14.48 3.74
N CYS A 182 -19.07 -14.04 2.76
CA CYS A 182 -18.93 -12.62 2.48
C CYS A 182 -20.06 -12.18 1.54
N ASP A 183 -21.25 -11.98 2.10
CA ASP A 183 -22.35 -11.36 1.37
C ASP A 183 -21.97 -9.91 1.02
N THR A 184 -21.72 -9.69 -0.27
CA THR A 184 -21.72 -8.35 -0.85
C THR A 184 -23.17 -7.85 -0.83
N PRO A 185 -23.44 -6.61 -0.35
CA PRO A 185 -24.77 -6.05 -0.51
C PRO A 185 -25.07 -5.89 -2.00
N ASP A 186 -26.15 -6.55 -2.42
CA ASP A 186 -26.71 -6.55 -3.75
C ASP A 186 -26.89 -5.13 -4.27
N GLN A 187 -26.37 -4.87 -5.48
CA GLN A 187 -26.54 -3.59 -6.17
C GLN A 187 -28.04 -3.48 -6.57
N ALA A 188 -28.80 -2.77 -5.75
CA ALA A 188 -30.14 -2.34 -6.14
C ALA A 188 -30.03 -1.27 -7.24
N LYS A 189 -30.70 -1.53 -8.33
CA LYS A 189 -30.89 -0.74 -9.55
C LYS A 189 -31.29 0.73 -9.31
#